data_2552ffabcece188d6e5a2102da69d23b
#
_entry.id   2552ffabcece188d6e5a2102da69d23b
#
_cell.length_a   1.000
_cell.length_b   1.000
_cell.length_c   1.000
_cell.angle_alpha   90.00
_cell.angle_beta   90.00
_cell.angle_gamma   90.00
#
_symmetry.space_group_name_H-M   'P 1'
#
loop_
_entity.id
_entity.type
_entity.pdbx_description
1 polymer ?
#
loop_
_entity_poly.entity_id
_entity_poly.type
_entity_poly.pdbx_seq_one_letter_code
_entity_poly.pdbx_strand_id
1 'polypeptide(L)'
;MEELLQSLGIEEEPNESNNGVYVIDIKDSDEYGVYYSKLDRSPLLDEDEESSNVTLDGSTIVYMSDDYILTLVADFASDQYKLTIKENGN
;
A
#
# COMPACT_ATOMS: atom_id res chain seq x y z
N MET A 1 6.73 10.35 -6.82
CA MET A 1 6.08 9.04 -6.80
C MET A 1 6.96 7.92 -7.33
N GLU A 2 7.54 8.05 -8.51
CA GLU A 2 8.40 7.01 -9.05
C GLU A 2 9.61 6.72 -8.16
N GLU A 3 10.18 7.73 -7.56
CA GLU A 3 11.32 7.56 -6.65
C GLU A 3 10.92 6.72 -5.43
N LEU A 4 9.73 6.95 -4.91
CA LEU A 4 9.22 6.16 -3.79
C LEU A 4 9.06 4.71 -4.17
N LEU A 5 8.42 4.44 -5.32
CA LEU A 5 8.22 3.07 -5.79
C LEU A 5 9.54 2.36 -6.04
N GLN A 6 10.51 3.05 -6.62
CA GLN A 6 11.85 2.48 -6.84
C GLN A 6 12.53 2.15 -5.51
N SER A 7 12.43 3.03 -4.53
CA SER A 7 13.04 2.78 -3.23
C SER A 7 12.40 1.60 -2.50
N LEU A 8 11.13 1.33 -2.77
CA LEU A 8 10.40 0.19 -2.21
C LEU A 8 10.61 -1.10 -3.01
N GLY A 9 11.23 -1.00 -4.19
CA GLY A 9 11.40 -2.15 -5.06
C GLY A 9 10.14 -2.57 -5.79
N ILE A 10 9.21 -1.63 -5.99
CA ILE A 10 7.96 -1.88 -6.71
C ILE A 10 8.15 -1.49 -8.16
N GLU A 11 8.02 -2.45 -9.07
CA GLU A 11 8.21 -2.23 -10.49
C GLU A 11 6.92 -1.94 -11.24
N GLU A 12 5.77 -2.24 -10.65
CA GLU A 12 4.50 -2.02 -11.32
C GLU A 12 4.11 -0.56 -11.34
N GLU A 13 3.50 -0.13 -12.45
CA GLU A 13 3.00 1.22 -12.58
C GLU A 13 1.60 1.32 -11.97
N PRO A 14 1.40 2.24 -11.04
CA PRO A 14 0.08 2.43 -10.46
C PRO A 14 -0.87 3.12 -11.46
N ASN A 15 -2.14 2.77 -11.37
CA ASN A 15 -3.19 3.42 -12.13
C ASN A 15 -3.66 4.67 -11.39
N GLU A 16 -3.63 5.80 -12.06
CA GLU A 16 -4.14 7.02 -11.46
C GLU A 16 -5.67 7.00 -11.47
N SER A 17 -6.25 7.16 -10.30
CA SER A 17 -7.69 7.37 -10.18
C SER A 17 -7.97 8.85 -10.00
N ASN A 18 -9.24 9.21 -9.84
CA ASN A 18 -9.63 10.60 -9.64
C ASN A 18 -9.02 11.15 -8.34
N ASN A 19 -8.69 12.45 -8.33
CA ASN A 19 -8.20 13.18 -7.16
C ASN A 19 -6.77 12.82 -6.71
N GLY A 20 -5.94 12.36 -7.65
CA GLY A 20 -4.53 12.13 -7.33
C GLY A 20 -4.26 10.89 -6.50
N VAL A 21 -5.18 9.95 -6.47
CA VAL A 21 -4.99 8.67 -5.81
C VAL A 21 -4.51 7.65 -6.85
N TYR A 22 -3.48 6.89 -6.48
CA TYR A 22 -2.92 5.86 -7.35
C TYR A 22 -3.21 4.49 -6.76
N VAL A 23 -3.56 3.53 -7.60
CA VAL A 23 -3.94 2.18 -7.17
C VAL A 23 -3.11 1.16 -7.94
N ILE A 24 -2.54 0.21 -7.20
CA ILE A 24 -1.88 -0.96 -7.78
C ILE A 24 -2.72 -2.18 -7.39
N ASP A 25 -3.24 -2.88 -8.40
CA ASP A 25 -3.95 -4.13 -8.17
C ASP A 25 -2.94 -5.25 -7.95
N ILE A 26 -3.05 -5.93 -6.84
CA ILE A 26 -2.17 -7.01 -6.45
C ILE A 26 -2.84 -8.32 -6.87
N LYS A 27 -2.09 -9.17 -7.53
CA LYS A 27 -2.61 -10.34 -8.22
C LYS A 27 -3.16 -11.42 -7.28
N ASP A 28 -2.44 -11.72 -6.21
CA ASP A 28 -2.80 -12.82 -5.30
C ASP A 28 -2.19 -12.59 -3.92
N SER A 29 -2.44 -13.53 -3.01
CA SER A 29 -1.96 -13.43 -1.65
C SER A 29 -0.45 -13.54 -1.52
N ASP A 30 0.21 -14.24 -2.44
CA ASP A 30 1.67 -14.34 -2.44
C ASP A 30 2.29 -12.97 -2.76
N GLU A 31 1.77 -12.29 -3.76
CA GLU A 31 2.22 -10.93 -4.08
C GLU A 31 1.86 -9.93 -2.99
N TYR A 32 0.71 -10.11 -2.35
CA TYR A 32 0.35 -9.29 -1.21
C TYR A 32 1.42 -9.38 -0.11
N GLY A 33 1.88 -10.59 0.20
CA GLY A 33 2.94 -10.79 1.17
C GLY A 33 4.25 -10.11 0.77
N VAL A 34 4.57 -10.11 -0.52
CA VAL A 34 5.76 -9.41 -1.04
C VAL A 34 5.63 -7.90 -0.83
N TYR A 35 4.48 -7.33 -1.18
CA TYR A 35 4.24 -5.90 -0.96
C TYR A 35 4.29 -5.54 0.53
N TYR A 36 3.66 -6.34 1.36
CA TYR A 36 3.71 -6.13 2.80
C TYR A 36 5.14 -6.09 3.32
N SER A 37 5.97 -7.05 2.90
CA SER A 37 7.37 -7.09 3.32
C SER A 37 8.15 -5.86 2.84
N LYS A 38 7.90 -5.42 1.62
CA LYS A 38 8.59 -4.24 1.07
C LYS A 38 8.23 -2.97 1.84
N LEU A 39 6.96 -2.81 2.15
CA LEU A 39 6.50 -1.63 2.88
C LEU A 39 6.97 -1.66 4.33
N ASP A 40 6.85 -2.81 4.98
CA ASP A 40 7.19 -2.96 6.39
C ASP A 40 8.69 -2.77 6.67
N ARG A 41 9.52 -3.13 5.71
CA ARG A 41 10.98 -3.01 5.83
C ARG A 41 11.54 -1.66 5.40
N SER A 42 10.72 -0.82 4.78
CA SER A 42 11.21 0.45 4.26
C SER A 42 11.52 1.43 5.38
N PRO A 43 12.74 2.01 5.40
CA PRO A 43 13.07 3.04 6.38
C PRO A 43 12.39 4.37 6.09
N LEU A 44 11.75 4.50 4.91
CA LEU A 44 11.07 5.73 4.51
C LEU A 44 9.63 5.78 5.00
N LEU A 45 9.10 4.65 5.48
CA LEU A 45 7.70 4.53 5.86
C LEU A 45 7.56 4.22 7.34
N ASP A 46 6.56 4.84 7.94
CA ASP A 46 6.14 4.53 9.31
C ASP A 46 4.72 3.98 9.26
N GLU A 47 4.47 2.87 9.95
CA GLU A 47 3.14 2.32 10.03
C GLU A 47 2.26 3.18 10.95
N ASP A 48 1.09 3.55 10.47
CA ASP A 48 0.09 4.24 11.28
C ASP A 48 -0.84 3.18 11.90
N GLU A 49 -0.48 2.71 13.08
CA GLU A 49 -1.21 1.65 13.76
C GLU A 49 -2.65 2.04 14.09
N GLU A 50 -2.89 3.31 14.36
CA GLU A 50 -4.25 3.78 14.67
C GLU A 50 -5.20 3.66 13.49
N SER A 51 -4.67 3.83 12.28
CA SER A 51 -5.46 3.72 11.06
C SER A 51 -5.45 2.31 10.47
N SER A 52 -4.63 1.43 11.01
CA SER A 52 -4.51 0.06 10.53
C SER A 52 -5.49 -0.85 11.27
N ASN A 53 -6.04 -1.83 10.55
CA ASN A 53 -7.00 -2.77 11.12
C ASN A 53 -6.81 -4.14 10.45
N VAL A 54 -6.68 -5.18 11.27
CA VAL A 54 -6.52 -6.54 10.79
C VAL A 54 -7.61 -7.41 11.39
N THR A 55 -8.36 -8.09 10.53
CA THR A 55 -9.43 -9.01 10.94
C THR A 55 -9.24 -10.35 10.24
N LEU A 56 -10.08 -11.31 10.56
CA LEU A 56 -10.06 -12.61 9.89
C LEU A 56 -10.49 -12.50 8.41
N ASP A 57 -11.31 -11.51 8.09
CA ASP A 57 -11.86 -11.35 6.74
C ASP A 57 -11.06 -10.39 5.88
N GLY A 58 -10.24 -9.56 6.48
CA GLY A 58 -9.47 -8.57 5.73
C GLY A 58 -8.47 -7.81 6.57
N SER A 59 -7.64 -7.06 5.88
CA SER A 59 -6.57 -6.30 6.51
C SER A 59 -6.43 -4.95 5.80
N THR A 60 -6.29 -3.90 6.57
CA THR A 60 -5.97 -2.57 6.06
C THR A 60 -4.79 -2.08 6.87
N ILE A 61 -3.65 -1.89 6.21
CA ILE A 61 -2.44 -1.42 6.87
C ILE A 61 -2.03 -0.11 6.23
N VAL A 62 -1.89 0.92 7.04
CA VAL A 62 -1.56 2.26 6.56
C VAL A 62 -0.12 2.58 6.89
N TYR A 63 0.61 3.01 5.87
CA TYR A 63 1.98 3.47 6.01
C TYR A 63 2.06 4.93 5.58
N MET A 64 2.87 5.70 6.27
CA MET A 64 3.03 7.12 5.98
C MET A 64 4.50 7.46 5.71
N SER A 65 4.70 8.29 4.71
CA SER A 65 5.98 8.94 4.47
C SER A 65 5.78 10.45 4.58
N ASP A 66 6.85 11.21 4.36
CA ASP A 66 6.74 12.67 4.39
C ASP A 66 5.76 13.20 3.34
N ASP A 67 5.73 12.56 2.17
CA ASP A 67 4.96 13.05 1.02
C ASP A 67 3.76 12.18 0.65
N TYR A 68 3.66 10.97 1.17
CA TYR A 68 2.63 10.00 0.72
C TYR A 68 2.03 9.22 1.86
N ILE A 69 0.79 8.79 1.64
CA ILE A 69 0.09 7.84 2.50
C ILE A 69 -0.18 6.60 1.65
N LEU A 70 0.31 5.44 2.11
CA LEU A 70 0.14 4.18 1.41
C LEU A 70 -0.78 3.28 2.22
N THR A 71 -1.82 2.76 1.59
CA THR A 71 -2.78 1.88 2.25
C THR A 71 -2.78 0.54 1.55
N LEU A 72 -2.33 -0.49 2.26
CA LEU A 72 -2.29 -1.86 1.75
C LEU A 72 -3.54 -2.58 2.23
N VAL A 73 -4.39 -2.96 1.29
CA VAL A 73 -5.70 -3.55 1.59
C VAL A 73 -5.75 -4.99 1.10
N ALA A 74 -6.21 -5.86 1.97
CA ALA A 74 -6.47 -7.25 1.64
C ALA A 74 -7.91 -7.59 2.02
N ASP A 75 -8.63 -8.20 1.09
CA ASP A 75 -9.94 -8.79 1.36
C ASP A 75 -9.81 -10.29 1.16
N PHE A 76 -9.61 -11.01 2.26
CA PHE A 76 -9.37 -12.44 2.21
C PHE A 76 -10.63 -13.23 1.81
N ALA A 77 -11.80 -12.67 2.10
CA ALA A 77 -13.05 -13.33 1.75
C ALA A 77 -13.29 -13.36 0.24
N SER A 78 -12.90 -12.30 -0.48
CA SER A 78 -13.05 -12.22 -1.94
C SER A 78 -11.74 -12.44 -2.70
N ASP A 79 -10.65 -12.69 -2.00
CA ASP A 79 -9.31 -12.88 -2.57
C ASP A 79 -8.89 -11.69 -3.44
N GLN A 80 -9.11 -10.50 -2.92
CA GLN A 80 -8.77 -9.24 -3.59
C GLN A 80 -7.77 -8.45 -2.76
N TYR A 81 -6.77 -7.91 -3.45
CA TYR A 81 -5.67 -7.19 -2.80
C TYR A 81 -5.31 -5.96 -3.59
N LYS A 82 -4.99 -4.86 -2.92
CA LYS A 82 -4.56 -3.65 -3.60
C LYS A 82 -3.69 -2.77 -2.71
N LEU A 83 -2.89 -1.94 -3.34
CA LEU A 83 -2.13 -0.89 -2.68
C LEU A 83 -2.62 0.46 -3.21
N THR A 84 -3.02 1.33 -2.32
CA THR A 84 -3.46 2.67 -2.66
C THR A 84 -2.41 3.67 -2.20
N ILE A 85 -2.04 4.58 -3.07
CA ILE A 85 -1.04 5.61 -2.77
C ILE A 85 -1.66 6.97 -2.98
N LYS A 86 -1.63 7.79 -1.94
CA LYS A 86 -2.23 9.11 -1.95
C LYS A 86 -1.18 10.12 -1.48
N GLU A 87 -1.19 11.32 -2.05
CA GLU A 87 -0.31 12.36 -1.56
C GLU A 87 -0.73 12.79 -0.15
N ASN A 88 0.25 12.97 0.70
CA ASN A 88 0.03 13.52 2.04
C ASN A 88 -0.10 15.03 1.89
N GLY A 89 -1.32 15.47 1.71
CA GLY A 89 -1.63 16.83 1.27
C GLY A 89 -1.66 17.87 2.36
N ASN A 90 -0.57 18.07 2.99
CA ASN A 90 -0.51 19.18 3.95
C ASN A 90 0.01 20.45 3.30
#